data_0306a3aadd612a49178f968b4fc6fdde
#
_entry.id   0306a3aadd612a49178f968b4fc6fdde
#
_cell.length_a   1.000
_cell.length_b   1.000
_cell.length_c   1.000
_cell.angle_alpha   90.00
_cell.angle_beta   90.00
_cell.angle_gamma   90.00
#
_symmetry.space_group_name_H-M   'P 1'
#
loop_
_entity.id
_entity.type
_entity.pdbx_description
1 polymer ?
#
loop_
_entity_poly.entity_id
_entity_poly.type
_entity_poly.pdbx_seq_one_letter_code
_entity_poly.pdbx_strand_id
1 'polypeptide(L)'
;SKNPWAWLQTLWELMYTLLLIIFSMIVSLILTPIIIKISHKMGIVDKPNFRKVHTKPVSVLGGTVILFSFLLGIWLGHPIETEVKPLVIGAVIMYLVGLVDDIYDLKPVIKLLGQIIAALVVVYYGITIDFISLPIGPTIHFGVLGIPITVIWIVAITNAINLIDGLDGLASGVSAIALATIGFIAILQANVLIIMICSVLIGALLGFLCFNFHPAKIFL
;
A
#
# COMPACT_ATOMS: atom_id res chain seq x y z
N SER A 1 6.41 40.63 -1.03
CA SER A 1 4.94 40.75 -0.97
C SER A 1 4.38 39.33 -0.79
N LYS A 2 3.84 39.02 0.38
CA LYS A 2 3.15 37.75 0.62
C LYS A 2 1.92 37.68 -0.27
N ASN A 3 1.80 36.65 -1.07
CA ASN A 3 0.65 36.43 -1.93
C ASN A 3 -0.63 36.41 -1.07
N PRO A 4 -1.57 37.36 -1.20
CA PRO A 4 -2.76 37.42 -0.36
C PRO A 4 -3.70 36.22 -0.53
N TRP A 5 -3.49 35.40 -1.57
CA TRP A 5 -4.31 34.24 -1.90
C TRP A 5 -3.67 32.89 -1.52
N ALA A 6 -2.53 32.89 -0.80
CA ALA A 6 -1.84 31.65 -0.42
C ALA A 6 -2.73 30.68 0.39
N TRP A 7 -3.61 31.23 1.24
CA TRP A 7 -4.57 30.45 2.02
C TRP A 7 -5.60 29.69 1.15
N LEU A 8 -5.98 30.25 -0.01
CA LEU A 8 -6.88 29.55 -0.94
C LEU A 8 -6.22 28.34 -1.58
N GLN A 9 -4.93 28.44 -1.90
CA GLN A 9 -4.17 27.28 -2.41
C GLN A 9 -4.10 26.18 -1.35
N THR A 10 -3.78 26.54 -0.11
CA THR A 10 -3.74 25.54 1.00
C THR A 10 -5.10 24.89 1.23
N LEU A 11 -6.20 25.66 1.18
CA LEU A 11 -7.56 25.10 1.30
C LEU A 11 -7.86 24.15 0.14
N TRP A 12 -7.49 24.50 -1.09
CA TRP A 12 -7.71 23.68 -2.26
C TRP A 12 -6.95 22.35 -2.18
N GLU A 13 -5.68 22.38 -1.78
CA GLU A 13 -4.86 21.20 -1.56
C GLU A 13 -5.45 20.29 -0.46
N LEU A 14 -5.92 20.86 0.64
CA LEU A 14 -6.56 20.13 1.71
C LEU A 14 -7.88 19.48 1.26
N MET A 15 -8.73 20.23 0.58
CA MET A 15 -9.98 19.72 0.03
C MET A 15 -9.73 18.57 -0.97
N TYR A 16 -8.73 18.71 -1.83
CA TYR A 16 -8.34 17.70 -2.80
C TYR A 16 -7.83 16.43 -2.12
N THR A 17 -6.97 16.57 -1.10
CA THR A 17 -6.47 15.46 -0.29
C THR A 17 -7.62 14.69 0.38
N LEU A 18 -8.57 15.40 1.00
CA LEU A 18 -9.75 14.79 1.62
C LEU A 18 -10.64 14.09 0.58
N LEU A 19 -10.80 14.68 -0.60
CA LEU A 19 -11.57 14.08 -1.70
C LEU A 19 -10.96 12.75 -2.13
N LEU A 20 -9.63 12.65 -2.26
CA LEU A 20 -8.94 11.41 -2.61
C LEU A 20 -9.11 10.33 -1.55
N ILE A 21 -9.00 10.70 -0.25
CA ILE A 21 -9.24 9.77 0.86
C ILE A 21 -10.67 9.23 0.81
N ILE A 22 -11.66 10.12 0.70
CA ILE A 22 -13.09 9.75 0.68
C ILE A 22 -13.41 8.90 -0.54
N PHE A 23 -12.92 9.29 -1.72
CA PHE A 23 -13.14 8.53 -2.95
C PHE A 23 -12.59 7.10 -2.84
N SER A 24 -11.31 6.95 -2.46
CA SER A 24 -10.68 5.63 -2.34
C SER A 24 -11.32 4.78 -1.25
N MET A 25 -11.78 5.40 -0.15
CA MET A 25 -12.53 4.73 0.91
C MET A 25 -13.87 4.20 0.38
N ILE A 26 -14.63 5.01 -0.36
CA ILE A 26 -15.91 4.59 -0.96
C ILE A 26 -15.69 3.45 -1.96
N VAL A 27 -14.67 3.55 -2.82
CA VAL A 27 -14.31 2.48 -3.76
C VAL A 27 -14.02 1.18 -3.00
N SER A 28 -13.19 1.24 -1.94
CA SER A 28 -12.86 0.08 -1.12
C SER A 28 -14.09 -0.51 -0.43
N LEU A 29 -14.97 0.33 0.14
CA LEU A 29 -16.24 -0.10 0.77
C LEU A 29 -17.16 -0.83 -0.21
N ILE A 30 -17.22 -0.38 -1.47
CA ILE A 30 -18.05 -1.00 -2.51
C ILE A 30 -17.39 -2.29 -3.03
N LEU A 31 -16.08 -2.28 -3.28
CA LEU A 31 -15.37 -3.42 -3.84
C LEU A 31 -15.28 -4.59 -2.86
N THR A 32 -15.08 -4.33 -1.56
CA THR A 32 -14.87 -5.40 -0.58
C THR A 32 -15.99 -6.44 -0.58
N PRO A 33 -17.29 -6.10 -0.46
CA PRO A 33 -18.34 -7.11 -0.47
C PRO A 33 -18.46 -7.84 -1.82
N ILE A 34 -18.09 -7.19 -2.92
CA ILE A 34 -18.07 -7.82 -4.25
C ILE A 34 -16.98 -8.87 -4.31
N ILE A 35 -15.75 -8.51 -3.88
CA ILE A 35 -14.60 -9.42 -3.85
C ILE A 35 -14.84 -10.59 -2.91
N ILE A 36 -15.44 -10.37 -1.73
CA ILE A 36 -15.82 -11.46 -0.82
C ILE A 36 -16.74 -12.47 -1.55
N LYS A 37 -17.77 -12.01 -2.26
CA LYS A 37 -18.68 -12.89 -3.02
C LYS A 37 -17.95 -13.66 -4.13
N ILE A 38 -17.06 -12.98 -4.88
CA ILE A 38 -16.26 -13.61 -5.94
C ILE A 38 -15.33 -14.66 -5.36
N SER A 39 -14.60 -14.33 -4.28
CA SER A 39 -13.69 -15.23 -3.58
C SER A 39 -14.40 -16.52 -3.13
N HIS A 40 -15.57 -16.39 -2.49
CA HIS A 40 -16.36 -17.56 -2.08
C HIS A 40 -16.84 -18.38 -3.28
N LYS A 41 -17.27 -17.74 -4.38
CA LYS A 41 -17.69 -18.44 -5.60
C LYS A 41 -16.53 -19.19 -6.27
N MET A 42 -15.34 -18.63 -6.24
CA MET A 42 -14.13 -19.25 -6.81
C MET A 42 -13.49 -20.29 -5.86
N GLY A 43 -13.91 -20.33 -4.58
CA GLY A 43 -13.32 -21.19 -3.58
C GLY A 43 -11.95 -20.72 -3.06
N ILE A 44 -11.57 -19.47 -3.35
CA ILE A 44 -10.33 -18.83 -2.89
C ILE A 44 -10.58 -18.27 -1.49
N VAL A 45 -10.63 -19.14 -0.51
CA VAL A 45 -10.95 -18.83 0.88
C VAL A 45 -10.03 -19.58 1.83
N ASP A 46 -9.66 -18.94 2.90
CA ASP A 46 -9.00 -19.60 4.01
C ASP A 46 -10.00 -20.43 4.81
N LYS A 47 -9.78 -21.76 4.84
CA LYS A 47 -10.66 -22.70 5.54
C LYS A 47 -10.26 -22.81 7.01
N PRO A 48 -11.25 -22.92 7.94
CA PRO A 48 -10.96 -23.13 9.35
C PRO A 48 -10.17 -24.43 9.55
N ASN A 49 -9.18 -24.37 10.44
CA ASN A 49 -8.48 -25.56 10.92
C ASN A 49 -8.21 -25.44 12.44
N PHE A 50 -7.73 -26.50 13.07
CA PHE A 50 -7.50 -26.55 14.53
C PHE A 50 -6.52 -25.48 15.09
N ARG A 51 -5.78 -24.76 14.23
CA ARG A 51 -4.81 -23.72 14.62
C ARG A 51 -5.33 -22.33 14.38
N LYS A 52 -6.49 -22.17 13.71
CA LYS A 52 -7.03 -20.89 13.27
C LYS A 52 -8.19 -20.44 14.18
N VAL A 53 -8.25 -19.15 14.44
CA VAL A 53 -9.26 -18.57 15.35
C VAL A 53 -10.64 -18.49 14.69
N HIS A 54 -10.71 -18.35 13.35
CA HIS A 54 -11.97 -18.20 12.63
C HIS A 54 -12.68 -19.57 12.44
N THR A 55 -14.00 -19.54 12.58
CA THR A 55 -14.87 -20.73 12.47
C THR A 55 -15.54 -20.89 11.13
N LYS A 56 -15.46 -19.87 10.25
CA LYS A 56 -16.06 -19.84 8.91
C LYS A 56 -14.97 -19.56 7.87
N PRO A 57 -15.14 -20.04 6.60
CA PRO A 57 -14.25 -19.67 5.52
C PRO A 57 -14.20 -18.15 5.33
N VAL A 58 -12.99 -17.58 5.27
CA VAL A 58 -12.75 -16.13 5.09
C VAL A 58 -12.05 -15.91 3.75
N SER A 59 -12.47 -14.88 3.00
CA SER A 59 -11.82 -14.50 1.74
C SER A 59 -10.37 -14.06 1.98
N VAL A 60 -9.43 -14.46 1.11
CA VAL A 60 -8.02 -14.05 1.13
C VAL A 60 -7.66 -13.08 -0.01
N LEU A 61 -8.65 -12.48 -0.66
CA LEU A 61 -8.43 -11.56 -1.78
C LEU A 61 -8.45 -10.08 -1.36
N GLY A 62 -8.07 -9.74 -0.14
CA GLY A 62 -8.05 -8.37 0.35
C GLY A 62 -7.10 -7.46 -0.41
N GLY A 63 -5.93 -7.95 -0.77
CA GLY A 63 -4.98 -7.23 -1.60
C GLY A 63 -5.56 -6.74 -2.93
N THR A 64 -6.52 -7.48 -3.52
CA THR A 64 -7.25 -7.07 -4.73
C THR A 64 -8.03 -5.76 -4.49
N VAL A 65 -8.73 -5.66 -3.37
CA VAL A 65 -9.52 -4.47 -3.02
C VAL A 65 -8.61 -3.25 -2.91
N ILE A 66 -7.50 -3.40 -2.16
CA ILE A 66 -6.56 -2.29 -1.91
C ILE A 66 -5.91 -1.84 -3.21
N LEU A 67 -5.44 -2.78 -4.05
CA LEU A 67 -4.81 -2.45 -5.33
C LEU A 67 -5.78 -1.70 -6.26
N PHE A 68 -7.00 -2.20 -6.45
CA PHE A 68 -7.96 -1.53 -7.35
C PHE A 68 -8.40 -0.18 -6.81
N SER A 69 -8.60 -0.04 -5.49
CA SER A 69 -8.91 1.25 -4.86
C SER A 69 -7.75 2.25 -5.02
N PHE A 70 -6.51 1.77 -4.90
CA PHE A 70 -5.30 2.54 -5.16
C PHE A 70 -5.23 3.00 -6.62
N LEU A 71 -5.37 2.08 -7.58
CA LEU A 71 -5.28 2.40 -9.02
C LEU A 71 -6.35 3.42 -9.44
N LEU A 72 -7.60 3.25 -8.99
CA LEU A 72 -8.68 4.19 -9.28
C LEU A 72 -8.47 5.54 -8.60
N GLY A 73 -7.95 5.57 -7.36
CA GLY A 73 -7.63 6.80 -6.66
C GLY A 73 -6.48 7.57 -7.32
N ILE A 74 -5.43 6.88 -7.76
CA ILE A 74 -4.33 7.49 -8.52
C ILE A 74 -4.83 8.03 -9.87
N TRP A 75 -5.67 7.26 -10.57
CA TRP A 75 -6.25 7.70 -11.84
C TRP A 75 -7.11 8.96 -11.69
N LEU A 76 -7.87 9.07 -10.60
CA LEU A 76 -8.65 10.29 -10.29
C LEU A 76 -7.74 11.45 -9.89
N GLY A 77 -6.69 11.17 -9.13
CA GLY A 77 -5.78 12.18 -8.58
C GLY A 77 -4.86 12.79 -9.62
N HIS A 78 -4.36 11.97 -10.54
CA HIS A 78 -3.45 12.43 -11.58
C HIS A 78 -3.45 11.43 -12.73
N PRO A 79 -3.42 11.85 -13.99
CA PRO A 79 -3.08 10.94 -15.08
C PRO A 79 -1.71 10.33 -14.74
N ILE A 80 -1.56 9.01 -14.92
CA ILE A 80 -0.36 8.25 -14.57
C ILE A 80 0.87 8.88 -15.24
N GLU A 81 1.49 9.83 -14.55
CA GLU A 81 2.69 10.50 -15.00
C GLU A 81 3.92 9.62 -14.78
N THR A 82 5.03 10.03 -15.38
CA THR A 82 6.27 9.26 -15.40
C THR A 82 6.76 8.89 -13.99
N GLU A 83 6.48 9.72 -13.00
CA GLU A 83 6.92 9.52 -11.60
C GLU A 83 6.10 8.46 -10.84
N VAL A 84 4.81 8.28 -11.17
CA VAL A 84 3.93 7.31 -10.51
C VAL A 84 4.03 5.92 -11.14
N LYS A 85 4.35 5.85 -12.45
CA LYS A 85 4.47 4.58 -13.18
C LYS A 85 5.28 3.50 -12.47
N PRO A 86 6.50 3.77 -11.95
CA PRO A 86 7.32 2.74 -11.31
C PRO A 86 6.63 2.13 -10.09
N LEU A 87 5.97 2.99 -9.28
CA LEU A 87 5.27 2.56 -8.08
C LEU A 87 4.05 1.69 -8.43
N VAL A 88 3.29 2.08 -9.46
CA VAL A 88 2.14 1.30 -9.95
C VAL A 88 2.61 -0.05 -10.49
N ILE A 89 3.65 -0.09 -11.33
CA ILE A 89 4.17 -1.34 -11.88
C ILE A 89 4.69 -2.24 -10.77
N GLY A 90 5.50 -1.70 -9.84
CA GLY A 90 6.00 -2.43 -8.68
C GLY A 90 4.87 -2.99 -7.79
N ALA A 91 3.84 -2.18 -7.52
CA ALA A 91 2.67 -2.59 -6.75
C ALA A 91 1.88 -3.72 -7.44
N VAL A 92 1.69 -3.64 -8.76
CA VAL A 92 1.01 -4.69 -9.53
C VAL A 92 1.81 -5.99 -9.52
N ILE A 93 3.13 -5.94 -9.72
CA ILE A 93 3.99 -7.14 -9.66
C ILE A 93 3.93 -7.74 -8.25
N MET A 94 4.08 -6.92 -7.21
CA MET A 94 4.03 -7.37 -5.82
C MET A 94 2.68 -8.02 -5.48
N TYR A 95 1.58 -7.41 -5.92
CA TYR A 95 0.24 -7.96 -5.79
C TYR A 95 0.10 -9.32 -6.49
N LEU A 96 0.60 -9.45 -7.73
CA LEU A 96 0.52 -10.71 -8.48
C LEU A 96 1.32 -11.82 -7.78
N VAL A 97 2.47 -11.49 -7.21
CA VAL A 97 3.26 -12.44 -6.39
C VAL A 97 2.47 -12.88 -5.16
N GLY A 98 1.84 -11.95 -4.43
CA GLY A 98 0.99 -12.26 -3.28
C GLY A 98 -0.23 -13.09 -3.68
N LEU A 99 -0.94 -12.71 -4.74
CA LEU A 99 -2.11 -13.44 -5.22
C LEU A 99 -1.77 -14.90 -5.62
N VAL A 100 -0.65 -15.11 -6.29
CA VAL A 100 -0.19 -16.46 -6.65
C VAL A 100 0.22 -17.26 -5.40
N ASP A 101 0.81 -16.59 -4.41
CA ASP A 101 1.14 -17.19 -3.11
C ASP A 101 -0.13 -17.65 -2.38
N ASP A 102 -1.15 -16.82 -2.31
CA ASP A 102 -2.43 -17.12 -1.64
C ASP A 102 -3.19 -18.28 -2.31
N ILE A 103 -3.03 -18.46 -3.62
CA ILE A 103 -3.72 -19.54 -4.38
C ILE A 103 -2.92 -20.86 -4.37
N TYR A 104 -1.59 -20.78 -4.47
CA TYR A 104 -0.74 -21.95 -4.74
C TYR A 104 0.24 -22.30 -3.62
N ASP A 105 0.28 -21.51 -2.54
CA ASP A 105 1.22 -21.70 -1.40
C ASP A 105 2.67 -21.82 -1.90
N LEU A 106 3.21 -20.71 -2.42
CA LEU A 106 4.51 -20.67 -3.08
C LEU A 106 5.64 -21.04 -2.11
N LYS A 107 6.67 -21.68 -2.64
CA LYS A 107 7.92 -21.84 -1.90
C LYS A 107 8.50 -20.47 -1.55
N PRO A 108 9.03 -20.26 -0.32
CA PRO A 108 9.54 -18.96 0.14
C PRO A 108 10.56 -18.33 -0.82
N VAL A 109 11.38 -19.15 -1.50
CA VAL A 109 12.38 -18.68 -2.47
C VAL A 109 11.72 -18.06 -3.70
N ILE A 110 10.62 -18.64 -4.19
CA ILE A 110 9.90 -18.13 -5.38
C ILE A 110 9.24 -16.80 -5.04
N LYS A 111 8.59 -16.72 -3.87
CA LYS A 111 8.00 -15.47 -3.35
C LYS A 111 9.07 -14.38 -3.23
N LEU A 112 10.22 -14.70 -2.63
CA LEU A 112 11.34 -13.77 -2.48
C LEU A 112 11.87 -13.27 -3.84
N LEU A 113 12.05 -14.15 -4.82
CA LEU A 113 12.47 -13.77 -6.16
C LEU A 113 11.48 -12.80 -6.83
N GLY A 114 10.18 -13.07 -6.71
CA GLY A 114 9.16 -12.16 -7.21
C GLY A 114 9.20 -10.77 -6.55
N GLN A 115 9.41 -10.71 -5.24
CA GLN A 115 9.59 -9.46 -4.50
C GLN A 115 10.84 -8.70 -4.94
N ILE A 116 11.96 -9.40 -5.16
CA ILE A 116 13.20 -8.80 -5.68
C ILE A 116 12.97 -8.22 -7.09
N ILE A 117 12.29 -8.94 -7.97
CA ILE A 117 11.96 -8.44 -9.32
C ILE A 117 11.11 -7.17 -9.24
N ALA A 118 10.08 -7.14 -8.39
CA ALA A 118 9.25 -5.96 -8.18
C ALA A 118 10.10 -4.76 -7.70
N ALA A 119 10.99 -4.98 -6.73
CA ALA A 119 11.88 -3.96 -6.21
C ALA A 119 12.88 -3.46 -7.27
N LEU A 120 13.45 -4.36 -8.08
CA LEU A 120 14.37 -4.00 -9.18
C LEU A 120 13.69 -3.15 -10.24
N VAL A 121 12.41 -3.38 -10.54
CA VAL A 121 11.64 -2.53 -11.47
C VAL A 121 11.56 -1.10 -10.91
N VAL A 122 11.25 -0.93 -9.63
CA VAL A 122 11.17 0.39 -8.99
C VAL A 122 12.54 1.11 -9.07
N VAL A 123 13.61 0.39 -8.76
CA VAL A 123 15.00 0.92 -8.82
C VAL A 123 15.42 1.25 -10.26
N TYR A 124 15.03 0.43 -11.24
CA TYR A 124 15.35 0.68 -12.65
C TYR A 124 14.80 2.02 -13.16
N TYR A 125 13.66 2.45 -12.63
CA TYR A 125 13.06 3.76 -12.93
C TYR A 125 13.65 4.90 -12.10
N GLY A 126 14.70 4.66 -11.31
CA GLY A 126 15.43 5.70 -10.59
C GLY A 126 14.93 6.01 -9.17
N ILE A 127 14.01 5.20 -8.62
CA ILE A 127 13.59 5.36 -7.23
C ILE A 127 14.56 4.60 -6.33
N THR A 128 15.50 5.33 -5.71
CA THR A 128 16.56 4.78 -4.86
C THR A 128 16.68 5.54 -3.55
N ILE A 129 17.15 4.86 -2.52
CA ILE A 129 17.55 5.47 -1.25
C ILE A 129 19.00 5.97 -1.41
N ASP A 130 19.15 7.26 -1.70
CA ASP A 130 20.45 7.82 -2.04
C ASP A 130 21.26 8.25 -0.80
N PHE A 131 20.57 8.62 0.28
CA PHE A 131 21.19 9.06 1.51
C PHE A 131 20.31 8.84 2.74
N ILE A 132 20.93 8.85 3.92
CA ILE A 132 20.26 8.93 5.22
C ILE A 132 20.84 10.13 5.97
N SER A 133 19.97 11.02 6.43
CA SER A 133 20.32 12.12 7.32
C SER A 133 20.12 11.68 8.78
N LEU A 134 21.18 11.69 9.56
CA LEU A 134 21.10 11.40 10.98
C LEU A 134 20.58 12.64 11.73
N PRO A 135 19.77 12.47 12.80
CA PRO A 135 19.29 13.59 13.63
C PRO A 135 20.46 14.39 14.25
N ILE A 136 21.56 13.72 14.58
CA ILE A 136 22.79 14.29 15.11
C ILE A 136 23.94 13.63 14.34
N GLY A 137 24.54 14.34 13.37
CA GLY A 137 25.67 13.83 12.59
C GLY A 137 25.61 14.19 11.10
N PRO A 138 26.55 13.66 10.33
CA PRO A 138 26.60 13.90 8.89
C PRO A 138 25.50 13.15 8.13
N THR A 139 25.14 13.66 6.96
CA THR A 139 24.36 12.91 5.98
C THR A 139 25.26 11.84 5.34
N ILE A 140 24.81 10.61 5.35
CA ILE A 140 25.52 9.47 4.74
C ILE A 140 24.96 9.26 3.35
N HIS A 141 25.78 9.41 2.32
CA HIS A 141 25.41 9.16 0.93
C HIS A 141 25.85 7.76 0.52
N PHE A 142 24.94 6.99 -0.08
CA PHE A 142 25.17 5.59 -0.44
C PHE A 142 25.75 5.42 -1.85
N GLY A 143 25.57 6.37 -2.76
CA GLY A 143 26.03 6.24 -4.14
C GLY A 143 25.49 4.96 -4.79
N VAL A 144 26.37 4.15 -5.37
CA VAL A 144 25.99 2.87 -6.02
C VAL A 144 25.35 1.87 -5.06
N LEU A 145 25.67 1.94 -3.76
CA LEU A 145 25.05 1.09 -2.73
C LEU A 145 23.57 1.42 -2.49
N GLY A 146 23.08 2.56 -2.95
CA GLY A 146 21.66 2.92 -2.89
C GLY A 146 20.76 1.88 -3.56
N ILE A 147 21.23 1.28 -4.67
CA ILE A 147 20.50 0.24 -5.39
C ILE A 147 20.22 -1.00 -4.51
N PRO A 148 21.22 -1.74 -4.03
CA PRO A 148 20.97 -2.91 -3.20
C PRO A 148 20.28 -2.57 -1.87
N ILE A 149 20.57 -1.41 -1.28
CA ILE A 149 19.90 -0.95 -0.06
C ILE A 149 18.41 -0.78 -0.31
N THR A 150 18.01 -0.16 -1.42
CA THR A 150 16.59 0.02 -1.78
C THR A 150 15.89 -1.32 -1.99
N VAL A 151 16.50 -2.26 -2.72
CA VAL A 151 15.93 -3.58 -2.94
C VAL A 151 15.73 -4.32 -1.61
N ILE A 152 16.77 -4.34 -0.76
CA ILE A 152 16.69 -4.96 0.57
C ILE A 152 15.57 -4.31 1.41
N TRP A 153 15.49 -2.98 1.40
CA TRP A 153 14.47 -2.23 2.13
C TRP A 153 13.06 -2.59 1.69
N ILE A 154 12.76 -2.56 0.39
CA ILE A 154 11.45 -2.91 -0.15
C ILE A 154 11.07 -4.34 0.24
N VAL A 155 11.98 -5.30 0.02
CA VAL A 155 11.75 -6.71 0.36
C VAL A 155 11.56 -6.90 1.87
N ALA A 156 12.37 -6.25 2.69
CA ALA A 156 12.29 -6.34 4.16
C ALA A 156 10.95 -5.82 4.68
N ILE A 157 10.51 -4.63 4.23
CA ILE A 157 9.22 -4.06 4.64
C ILE A 157 8.06 -4.91 4.15
N THR A 158 8.10 -5.40 2.91
CA THR A 158 7.06 -6.30 2.38
C THR A 158 6.91 -7.56 3.24
N ASN A 159 8.02 -8.20 3.60
CA ASN A 159 7.97 -9.39 4.47
C ASN A 159 7.58 -9.03 5.90
N ALA A 160 8.00 -7.88 6.44
CA ALA A 160 7.58 -7.44 7.77
C ALA A 160 6.06 -7.26 7.84
N ILE A 161 5.45 -6.58 6.86
CA ILE A 161 3.99 -6.43 6.79
C ILE A 161 3.30 -7.79 6.65
N ASN A 162 3.82 -8.69 5.82
CA ASN A 162 3.27 -10.04 5.68
C ASN A 162 3.34 -10.85 6.99
N LEU A 163 4.39 -10.68 7.79
CA LEU A 163 4.52 -11.37 9.08
C LEU A 163 3.54 -10.86 10.14
N ILE A 164 3.20 -9.57 10.14
CA ILE A 164 2.23 -9.00 11.09
C ILE A 164 0.78 -9.23 10.66
N ASP A 165 0.54 -9.72 9.45
CA ASP A 165 -0.81 -10.03 8.93
C ASP A 165 -1.37 -11.37 9.47
N GLY A 166 -1.12 -11.64 10.72
CA GLY A 166 -1.65 -12.81 11.42
C GLY A 166 -2.86 -12.55 12.30
N LEU A 167 -3.30 -11.30 12.43
CA LEU A 167 -4.43 -10.88 13.26
C LEU A 167 -5.35 -9.92 12.51
N ASP A 168 -6.66 -10.07 12.75
CA ASP A 168 -7.70 -9.25 12.14
C ASP A 168 -7.39 -7.75 12.26
N GLY A 169 -7.29 -7.06 11.12
CA GLY A 169 -7.07 -5.62 11.04
C GLY A 169 -5.67 -5.11 11.39
N LEU A 170 -4.75 -5.98 11.84
CA LEU A 170 -3.46 -5.54 12.35
C LEU A 170 -2.57 -4.95 11.24
N ALA A 171 -2.33 -5.69 10.16
CA ALA A 171 -1.49 -5.23 9.05
C ALA A 171 -2.08 -3.97 8.38
N SER A 172 -3.39 -3.97 8.11
CA SER A 172 -4.10 -2.82 7.54
C SER A 172 -4.05 -1.60 8.46
N GLY A 173 -4.23 -1.79 9.78
CA GLY A 173 -4.19 -0.72 10.77
C GLY A 173 -2.80 -0.11 10.93
N VAL A 174 -1.77 -0.95 11.07
CA VAL A 174 -0.37 -0.50 11.16
C VAL A 174 0.04 0.25 9.89
N SER A 175 -0.33 -0.28 8.71
CA SER A 175 -0.06 0.37 7.42
C SER A 175 -0.76 1.73 7.30
N ALA A 176 -2.02 1.85 7.77
CA ALA A 176 -2.75 3.11 7.76
C ALA A 176 -2.07 4.17 8.66
N ILE A 177 -1.60 3.77 9.85
CA ILE A 177 -0.88 4.67 10.77
C ILE A 177 0.47 5.10 10.16
N ALA A 178 1.22 4.16 9.57
CA ALA A 178 2.49 4.46 8.91
C ALA A 178 2.29 5.46 7.75
N LEU A 179 1.29 5.22 6.89
CA LEU A 179 0.96 6.12 5.79
C LEU A 179 0.48 7.49 6.27
N ALA A 180 -0.29 7.56 7.36
CA ALA A 180 -0.68 8.85 7.95
C ALA A 180 0.54 9.63 8.44
N THR A 181 1.53 8.96 9.04
CA THR A 181 2.78 9.58 9.47
C THR A 181 3.60 10.07 8.29
N ILE A 182 3.77 9.25 7.24
CA ILE A 182 4.49 9.62 6.01
C ILE A 182 3.77 10.78 5.31
N GLY A 183 2.45 10.72 5.19
CA GLY A 183 1.64 11.78 4.62
C GLY A 183 1.76 13.11 5.37
N PHE A 184 1.78 13.06 6.70
CA PHE A 184 2.01 14.25 7.52
C PHE A 184 3.39 14.86 7.28
N ILE A 185 4.45 14.04 7.21
CA ILE A 185 5.80 14.51 6.86
C ILE A 185 5.83 15.10 5.45
N ALA A 186 5.14 14.48 4.50
CA ALA A 186 5.04 14.96 3.13
C ALA A 186 4.34 16.34 3.04
N ILE A 187 3.32 16.59 3.87
CA ILE A 187 2.69 17.92 3.99
C ILE A 187 3.71 18.95 4.47
N LEU A 188 4.51 18.63 5.48
CA LEU A 188 5.56 19.54 5.98
C LEU A 188 6.64 19.84 4.93
N GLN A 189 6.88 18.91 4.01
CA GLN A 189 7.84 19.05 2.91
C GLN A 189 7.21 19.60 1.62
N ALA A 190 5.90 19.88 1.61
CA ALA A 190 5.12 20.27 0.43
C ALA A 190 5.29 19.28 -0.76
N ASN A 191 5.44 17.98 -0.47
CA ASN A 191 5.58 16.94 -1.49
C ASN A 191 4.22 16.41 -1.92
N VAL A 192 3.64 17.04 -2.94
CA VAL A 192 2.27 16.77 -3.43
C VAL A 192 2.11 15.31 -3.87
N LEU A 193 3.12 14.72 -4.51
CA LEU A 193 3.07 13.34 -4.99
C LEU A 193 2.90 12.34 -3.83
N ILE A 194 3.71 12.48 -2.79
CA ILE A 194 3.64 11.59 -1.63
C ILE A 194 2.33 11.80 -0.85
N ILE A 195 1.88 13.07 -0.71
CA ILE A 195 0.58 13.39 -0.11
C ILE A 195 -0.55 12.64 -0.83
N MET A 196 -0.58 12.73 -2.16
CA MET A 196 -1.58 12.05 -3.00
C MET A 196 -1.55 10.53 -2.80
N ILE A 197 -0.37 9.89 -2.90
CA ILE A 197 -0.23 8.45 -2.76
C ILE A 197 -0.68 8.00 -1.37
N CYS A 198 -0.24 8.68 -0.30
CA CYS A 198 -0.64 8.37 1.06
C CYS A 198 -2.15 8.52 1.26
N SER A 199 -2.75 9.59 0.73
CA SER A 199 -4.19 9.86 0.84
C SER A 199 -5.03 8.75 0.20
N VAL A 200 -4.67 8.35 -1.01
CA VAL A 200 -5.35 7.26 -1.73
C VAL A 200 -5.23 5.94 -0.97
N LEU A 201 -4.03 5.59 -0.49
CA LEU A 201 -3.81 4.35 0.24
C LEU A 201 -4.50 4.36 1.61
N ILE A 202 -4.48 5.47 2.34
CA ILE A 202 -5.20 5.63 3.61
C ILE A 202 -6.69 5.41 3.39
N GLY A 203 -7.28 6.05 2.37
CA GLY A 203 -8.69 5.86 2.04
C GLY A 203 -9.02 4.40 1.73
N ALA A 204 -8.22 3.75 0.88
CA ALA A 204 -8.38 2.35 0.53
C ALA A 204 -8.33 1.43 1.77
N LEU A 205 -7.34 1.64 2.66
CA LEU A 205 -7.19 0.87 3.89
C LEU A 205 -8.31 1.11 4.89
N LEU A 206 -8.76 2.35 5.07
CA LEU A 206 -9.88 2.65 5.99
C LEU A 206 -11.18 1.99 5.53
N GLY A 207 -11.48 2.02 4.23
CA GLY A 207 -12.63 1.31 3.68
C GLY A 207 -12.53 -0.20 3.83
N PHE A 208 -11.34 -0.77 3.60
CA PHE A 208 -11.05 -2.18 3.78
C PHE A 208 -11.16 -2.62 5.24
N LEU A 209 -10.64 -1.84 6.19
CA LEU A 209 -10.69 -2.12 7.63
C LEU A 209 -12.10 -2.34 8.15
N CYS A 210 -13.13 -1.71 7.57
CA CYS A 210 -14.52 -1.96 7.95
C CYS A 210 -14.95 -3.43 7.80
N PHE A 211 -14.23 -4.22 6.98
CA PHE A 211 -14.50 -5.63 6.76
C PHE A 211 -13.37 -6.55 7.26
N ASN A 212 -12.19 -6.01 7.44
CA ASN A 212 -10.99 -6.73 7.92
C ASN A 212 -10.86 -6.64 9.47
N PHE A 213 -11.55 -5.70 10.13
CA PHE A 213 -11.56 -5.59 11.59
C PHE A 213 -12.31 -6.77 12.21
N HIS A 214 -11.93 -7.11 13.46
CA HIS A 214 -12.49 -8.28 14.15
C HIS A 214 -14.01 -8.22 14.37
N PRO A 215 -14.78 -9.27 14.03
CA PRO A 215 -14.38 -10.51 13.33
C PRO A 215 -14.24 -10.28 11.82
N ALA A 216 -13.08 -10.58 11.27
CA ALA A 216 -12.77 -10.32 9.86
C ALA A 216 -13.64 -11.14 8.90
N LYS A 217 -14.10 -10.50 7.83
CA LYS A 217 -14.84 -11.10 6.71
C LYS A 217 -13.95 -11.32 5.49
N ILE A 218 -12.77 -10.70 5.50
CA ILE A 218 -11.76 -10.77 4.45
C ILE A 218 -10.38 -10.55 5.08
N PHE A 219 -9.39 -11.33 4.65
CA PHE A 219 -7.98 -11.17 5.00
C PHE A 219 -7.23 -10.44 3.88
N LEU A 220 -6.08 -9.87 4.26
CA LEU A 220 -5.23 -9.11 3.32
C LEU A 220 -4.52 -10.07 2.38
#